data_5cd2a1f1999f9a9c088c2bff5a62a097
#
_entry.id   5cd2a1f1999f9a9c088c2bff5a62a097
#
_cell.length_a   1.000
_cell.length_b   1.000
_cell.length_c   1.000
_cell.angle_alpha   90.00
_cell.angle_beta   90.00
_cell.angle_gamma   90.00
#
_symmetry.space_group_name_H-M   'P 1'
#
loop_
_entity.id
_entity.type
_entity.pdbx_description
1 polymer ?
#
loop_
_entity_poly.entity_id
_entity_poly.type
_entity_poly.pdbx_seq_one_letter_code
_entity_poly.pdbx_strand_id
1 'polypeptide(L)'
;MTNKQYANLAFIIGAVAITLSIVALTRSRQIPQGEDTLAKIQKTGEINACTVVDPPAVIKDSKTGELSGQHIDALNLIAQKMSARVVWSETTFGNAAADLQSRRCDVVATDLFANVPRAEAVAFTSPPLFYIGESALVNKNSPYLDVKDIFDFDRPNITVAVATGESGDIFVKENFTRAKVNRIDVESSDLTRFAVEVSSGRADVAIADSNTVRLYASQHPEVVDLFKDNSFALNPVGWAVRQGDTKWLEFINTSLQFLDTQGVLRQFEKKYNAHWLHEVKQYQMQ
;
A
#
# COMPACT_ATOMS: atom_id res chain seq x y z
N MET A 1 66.38 -27.87 -1.80
CA MET A 1 65.48 -27.35 -2.87
C MET A 1 66.18 -26.21 -3.57
N THR A 2 66.15 -26.18 -4.89
CA THR A 2 66.77 -25.10 -5.70
C THR A 2 65.84 -23.90 -5.78
N ASN A 3 66.42 -22.69 -5.98
CA ASN A 3 65.63 -21.44 -6.16
C ASN A 3 64.46 -21.57 -7.16
N LYS A 4 64.64 -22.45 -8.16
CA LYS A 4 63.60 -22.74 -9.17
C LYS A 4 62.41 -23.54 -8.60
N GLN A 5 62.64 -24.37 -7.58
CA GLN A 5 61.56 -25.12 -6.89
C GLN A 5 60.74 -24.19 -5.99
N TYR A 6 61.37 -23.20 -5.31
CA TYR A 6 60.64 -22.20 -4.54
C TYR A 6 59.79 -21.27 -5.41
N ALA A 7 60.31 -20.86 -6.58
CA ALA A 7 59.54 -20.04 -7.54
C ALA A 7 58.30 -20.77 -8.07
N ASN A 8 58.41 -22.04 -8.41
CA ASN A 8 57.27 -22.84 -8.86
C ASN A 8 56.25 -23.10 -7.75
N LEU A 9 56.67 -23.28 -6.49
CA LEU A 9 55.78 -23.45 -5.36
C LEU A 9 55.01 -22.17 -5.06
N ALA A 10 55.67 -21.01 -5.11
CA ALA A 10 55.06 -19.71 -4.91
C ALA A 10 54.01 -19.40 -6.00
N PHE A 11 54.28 -19.79 -7.25
CA PHE A 11 53.36 -19.60 -8.37
C PHE A 11 52.09 -20.46 -8.22
N ILE A 12 52.22 -21.72 -7.79
CA ILE A 12 51.08 -22.63 -7.53
C ILE A 12 50.25 -22.13 -6.36
N ILE A 13 50.84 -21.67 -5.26
CA ILE A 13 50.14 -21.12 -4.09
C ILE A 13 49.38 -19.84 -4.51
N GLY A 14 50.00 -18.96 -5.29
CA GLY A 14 49.34 -17.75 -5.82
C GLY A 14 48.13 -18.07 -6.70
N ALA A 15 48.29 -19.03 -7.61
CA ALA A 15 47.17 -19.45 -8.49
C ALA A 15 45.99 -20.06 -7.71
N VAL A 16 46.26 -20.88 -6.69
CA VAL A 16 45.23 -21.45 -5.79
C VAL A 16 44.54 -20.37 -4.98
N ALA A 17 45.27 -19.39 -4.47
CA ALA A 17 44.71 -18.26 -3.72
C ALA A 17 43.77 -17.40 -4.59
N ILE A 18 44.14 -17.14 -5.85
CA ILE A 18 43.32 -16.38 -6.80
C ILE A 18 42.05 -17.15 -7.14
N THR A 19 42.14 -18.48 -7.40
CA THR A 19 40.93 -19.28 -7.67
C THR A 19 40.01 -19.39 -6.49
N LEU A 20 40.52 -19.53 -5.26
CA LEU A 20 39.71 -19.51 -4.04
C LEU A 20 39.04 -18.15 -3.81
N SER A 21 39.72 -17.04 -4.10
CA SER A 21 39.17 -15.68 -4.00
C SER A 21 38.05 -15.46 -5.02
N ILE A 22 38.18 -15.94 -6.25
CA ILE A 22 37.16 -15.86 -7.29
C ILE A 22 35.94 -16.70 -6.90
N VAL A 23 36.13 -17.92 -6.39
CA VAL A 23 35.04 -18.79 -5.91
C VAL A 23 34.34 -18.17 -4.69
N ALA A 24 35.06 -17.53 -3.78
CA ALA A 24 34.48 -16.81 -2.64
C ALA A 24 33.67 -15.59 -3.10
N LEU A 25 34.18 -14.82 -4.07
CA LEU A 25 33.48 -13.66 -4.65
C LEU A 25 32.23 -14.06 -5.46
N THR A 26 32.25 -15.20 -6.14
CA THR A 26 31.05 -15.71 -6.84
C THR A 26 30.02 -16.31 -5.85
N ARG A 27 30.45 -16.92 -4.76
CA ARG A 27 29.56 -17.38 -3.69
C ARG A 27 28.93 -16.26 -2.88
N SER A 28 29.65 -15.14 -2.65
CA SER A 28 29.11 -13.99 -1.91
C SER A 28 28.05 -13.20 -2.67
N ARG A 29 27.83 -13.46 -3.97
CA ARG A 29 26.76 -12.87 -4.78
C ARG A 29 25.50 -13.75 -4.92
N GLN A 30 25.46 -14.90 -4.32
CA GLN A 30 24.19 -15.60 -4.12
C GLN A 30 23.50 -14.90 -2.94
N ILE A 31 22.68 -13.87 -3.23
CA ILE A 31 21.58 -13.48 -2.35
C ILE A 31 20.86 -14.81 -2.03
N PRO A 32 20.67 -15.17 -0.75
CA PRO A 32 19.88 -16.36 -0.42
C PRO A 32 18.55 -16.20 -1.19
N GLN A 33 18.31 -17.05 -2.16
CA GLN A 33 16.99 -17.13 -2.77
C GLN A 33 16.08 -17.51 -1.61
N GLY A 34 15.37 -16.51 -1.06
CA GLY A 34 14.32 -16.74 -0.12
C GLY A 34 13.41 -17.79 -0.72
N GLU A 35 12.87 -18.67 0.11
CA GLU A 35 11.95 -19.70 -0.31
C GLU A 35 10.96 -19.12 -1.35
N ASP A 36 10.89 -19.73 -2.53
CA ASP A 36 10.02 -19.31 -3.63
C ASP A 36 8.57 -19.39 -3.15
N THR A 37 7.95 -18.23 -2.90
CA THR A 37 6.60 -18.15 -2.32
C THR A 37 5.58 -18.89 -3.18
N LEU A 38 5.67 -18.78 -4.51
CA LEU A 38 4.78 -19.50 -5.41
C LEU A 38 4.93 -21.02 -5.25
N ALA A 39 6.16 -21.53 -5.19
CA ALA A 39 6.42 -22.96 -4.99
C ALA A 39 5.96 -23.43 -3.59
N LYS A 40 6.15 -22.61 -2.55
CA LYS A 40 5.59 -22.86 -1.21
C LYS A 40 4.08 -23.01 -1.27
N ILE A 41 3.37 -22.07 -1.88
CA ILE A 41 1.90 -22.06 -1.98
C ILE A 41 1.43 -23.30 -2.78
N GLN A 42 2.05 -23.62 -3.90
CA GLN A 42 1.73 -24.81 -4.69
C GLN A 42 1.88 -26.12 -3.89
N LYS A 43 2.86 -26.15 -2.99
CA LYS A 43 3.10 -27.32 -2.13
C LYS A 43 2.15 -27.40 -0.95
N THR A 44 1.84 -26.27 -0.30
CA THR A 44 1.05 -26.22 0.94
C THR A 44 -0.45 -26.06 0.69
N GLY A 45 -0.84 -25.52 -0.46
CA GLY A 45 -2.21 -25.14 -0.75
C GLY A 45 -2.69 -23.93 0.05
N GLU A 46 -1.77 -23.08 0.58
CA GLU A 46 -2.12 -21.96 1.44
C GLU A 46 -1.43 -20.68 1.01
N ILE A 47 -2.21 -19.57 0.95
CA ILE A 47 -1.74 -18.20 0.81
C ILE A 47 -1.96 -17.49 2.13
N ASN A 48 -0.91 -17.04 2.81
CA ASN A 48 -1.05 -16.15 3.94
C ASN A 48 -1.21 -14.71 3.43
N ALA A 49 -2.37 -14.11 3.62
CA ALA A 49 -2.66 -12.77 3.16
C ALA A 49 -2.90 -11.83 4.33
N CYS A 50 -2.33 -10.63 4.26
CA CYS A 50 -2.68 -9.54 5.15
C CYS A 50 -3.59 -8.54 4.45
N THR A 51 -4.50 -7.93 5.22
CA THR A 51 -5.39 -6.88 4.73
C THR A 51 -5.65 -5.85 5.81
N VAL A 52 -6.03 -4.65 5.40
CA VAL A 52 -6.52 -3.58 6.30
C VAL A 52 -8.04 -3.50 6.12
N VAL A 53 -8.77 -3.41 7.21
CA VAL A 53 -10.22 -3.17 7.17
C VAL A 53 -10.44 -1.72 6.77
N ASP A 54 -10.89 -1.52 5.54
CA ASP A 54 -11.09 -0.21 4.92
C ASP A 54 -12.30 -0.25 3.97
N PRO A 55 -13.50 -0.01 4.48
CA PRO A 55 -14.71 -0.04 3.65
C PRO A 55 -14.72 1.06 2.57
N PRO A 56 -15.20 0.77 1.34
CA PRO A 56 -15.90 -0.45 0.91
C PRO A 56 -14.96 -1.56 0.38
N ALA A 57 -13.65 -1.33 0.31
CA ALA A 57 -12.69 -2.26 -0.28
C ALA A 57 -12.52 -3.55 0.52
N VAL A 58 -12.43 -3.41 1.84
CA VAL A 58 -12.38 -4.51 2.81
C VAL A 58 -13.32 -4.21 3.98
N ILE A 59 -14.29 -5.08 4.18
CA ILE A 59 -15.34 -4.95 5.19
C ILE A 59 -15.20 -6.10 6.18
N LYS A 60 -15.29 -5.80 7.48
CA LYS A 60 -15.36 -6.80 8.54
C LYS A 60 -16.74 -6.80 9.17
N ASP A 61 -17.41 -7.93 9.16
CA ASP A 61 -18.69 -8.08 9.87
C ASP A 61 -18.44 -8.00 11.38
N SER A 62 -19.12 -7.07 12.05
CA SER A 62 -18.92 -6.79 13.49
C SER A 62 -19.38 -7.92 14.41
N LYS A 63 -20.23 -8.85 13.92
CA LYS A 63 -20.80 -9.93 14.72
C LYS A 63 -20.03 -11.23 14.51
N THR A 64 -19.68 -11.55 13.25
CA THR A 64 -19.02 -12.80 12.89
C THR A 64 -17.51 -12.67 12.79
N GLY A 65 -16.98 -11.44 12.57
CA GLY A 65 -15.58 -11.17 12.27
C GLY A 65 -15.20 -11.55 10.84
N GLU A 66 -16.14 -11.97 9.99
CA GLU A 66 -15.89 -12.39 8.63
C GLU A 66 -15.47 -11.20 7.75
N LEU A 67 -14.43 -11.42 6.94
CA LEU A 67 -13.94 -10.43 5.99
C LEU A 67 -14.63 -10.60 4.63
N SER A 68 -15.03 -9.49 4.04
CA SER A 68 -15.57 -9.39 2.69
C SER A 68 -15.03 -8.14 2.00
N GLY A 69 -15.30 -7.97 0.73
CA GLY A 69 -14.81 -6.82 -0.03
C GLY A 69 -14.15 -7.26 -1.33
N GLN A 70 -13.85 -6.29 -2.20
CA GLN A 70 -13.33 -6.61 -3.53
C GLN A 70 -11.96 -7.30 -3.49
N HIS A 71 -11.08 -6.91 -2.56
CA HIS A 71 -9.75 -7.53 -2.44
C HIS A 71 -9.86 -8.95 -1.89
N ILE A 72 -10.78 -9.17 -0.94
CA ILE A 72 -11.06 -10.48 -0.38
C ILE A 72 -11.58 -11.42 -1.46
N ASP A 73 -12.59 -10.99 -2.21
CA ASP A 73 -13.19 -11.78 -3.28
C ASP A 73 -12.18 -12.08 -4.40
N ALA A 74 -11.38 -11.08 -4.80
CA ALA A 74 -10.39 -11.25 -5.85
C ALA A 74 -9.30 -12.26 -5.49
N LEU A 75 -8.70 -12.14 -4.29
CA LEU A 75 -7.65 -13.07 -3.88
C LEU A 75 -8.19 -14.47 -3.59
N ASN A 76 -9.38 -14.60 -3.01
CA ASN A 76 -10.05 -15.89 -2.81
C ASN A 76 -10.31 -16.59 -4.15
N LEU A 77 -10.74 -15.83 -5.18
CA LEU A 77 -10.96 -16.39 -6.51
C LEU A 77 -9.64 -16.84 -7.17
N ILE A 78 -8.55 -16.06 -7.03
CA ILE A 78 -7.22 -16.44 -7.50
C ILE A 78 -6.77 -17.74 -6.79
N ALA A 79 -6.90 -17.81 -5.47
CA ALA A 79 -6.55 -18.98 -4.68
C ALA A 79 -7.35 -20.21 -5.12
N GLN A 80 -8.67 -20.07 -5.30
CA GLN A 80 -9.52 -21.17 -5.79
C GLN A 80 -9.04 -21.71 -7.14
N LYS A 81 -8.67 -20.81 -8.07
CA LYS A 81 -8.19 -21.21 -9.41
C LYS A 81 -6.85 -21.97 -9.36
N MET A 82 -6.04 -21.78 -8.33
CA MET A 82 -4.80 -22.54 -8.12
C MET A 82 -4.94 -23.68 -7.11
N SER A 83 -6.16 -24.05 -6.71
CA SER A 83 -6.45 -25.10 -5.72
C SER A 83 -5.82 -24.81 -4.35
N ALA A 84 -5.75 -23.53 -3.97
CA ALA A 84 -5.26 -23.08 -2.67
C ALA A 84 -6.40 -22.38 -1.88
N ARG A 85 -6.17 -22.16 -0.59
CA ARG A 85 -7.03 -21.34 0.27
C ARG A 85 -6.26 -20.12 0.79
N VAL A 86 -6.98 -19.06 1.11
CA VAL A 86 -6.39 -17.87 1.73
C VAL A 86 -6.57 -17.95 3.25
N VAL A 87 -5.49 -17.69 3.97
CA VAL A 87 -5.49 -17.48 5.42
C VAL A 87 -5.31 -15.98 5.66
N TRP A 88 -6.39 -15.30 6.03
CA TRP A 88 -6.41 -13.87 6.22
C TRP A 88 -5.93 -13.46 7.61
N SER A 89 -5.16 -12.38 7.67
CA SER A 89 -4.74 -11.70 8.90
C SER A 89 -4.90 -10.20 8.73
N GLU A 90 -5.37 -9.52 9.76
CA GLU A 90 -5.46 -8.07 9.77
C GLU A 90 -4.09 -7.42 10.02
N THR A 91 -3.85 -6.29 9.38
CA THR A 91 -2.68 -5.44 9.55
C THR A 91 -3.09 -3.96 9.50
N THR A 92 -2.12 -3.05 9.55
CA THR A 92 -2.30 -1.63 9.31
C THR A 92 -1.50 -1.21 8.08
N PHE A 93 -1.84 -0.07 7.46
CA PHE A 93 -1.06 0.47 6.33
C PHE A 93 0.41 0.73 6.70
N GLY A 94 0.68 1.13 7.96
CA GLY A 94 2.04 1.34 8.46
C GLY A 94 2.84 0.05 8.67
N ASN A 95 2.18 -1.06 9.02
CA ASN A 95 2.82 -2.34 9.31
C ASN A 95 2.95 -3.26 8.09
N ALA A 96 2.27 -2.95 6.98
CA ALA A 96 2.19 -3.81 5.80
C ALA A 96 3.57 -4.27 5.28
N ALA A 97 4.56 -3.37 5.21
CA ALA A 97 5.90 -3.70 4.77
C ALA A 97 6.62 -4.65 5.75
N ALA A 98 6.52 -4.40 7.06
CA ALA A 98 7.14 -5.23 8.10
C ALA A 98 6.53 -6.65 8.11
N ASP A 99 5.22 -6.77 7.93
CA ASP A 99 4.52 -8.06 7.86
C ASP A 99 4.95 -8.89 6.65
N LEU A 100 5.18 -8.26 5.51
CA LEU A 100 5.75 -8.93 4.34
C LEU A 100 7.21 -9.35 4.57
N GLN A 101 8.04 -8.46 5.11
CA GLN A 101 9.46 -8.73 5.37
C GLN A 101 9.66 -9.86 6.39
N SER A 102 8.84 -9.89 7.45
CA SER A 102 8.86 -10.95 8.46
C SER A 102 8.24 -12.28 8.01
N ARG A 103 7.70 -12.35 6.78
CA ARG A 103 7.00 -13.51 6.22
C ARG A 103 5.71 -13.89 6.97
N ARG A 104 5.14 -12.96 7.72
CA ARG A 104 3.80 -13.12 8.27
C ARG A 104 2.77 -13.24 7.15
N CYS A 105 2.99 -12.49 6.06
CA CYS A 105 2.14 -12.52 4.87
C CYS A 105 2.96 -12.81 3.62
N ASP A 106 2.34 -13.49 2.66
CA ASP A 106 2.83 -13.72 1.31
C ASP A 106 2.43 -12.56 0.38
N VAL A 107 1.31 -11.90 0.69
CA VAL A 107 0.75 -10.76 -0.02
C VAL A 107 0.00 -9.86 0.95
N VAL A 108 0.05 -8.55 0.73
CA VAL A 108 -0.88 -7.58 1.33
C VAL A 108 -1.88 -7.19 0.24
N ALA A 109 -3.13 -7.59 0.43
CA ALA A 109 -4.23 -7.36 -0.50
C ALA A 109 -5.25 -6.39 0.12
N THR A 110 -5.09 -5.10 -0.17
CA THR A 110 -5.89 -3.98 0.33
C THR A 110 -5.68 -2.76 -0.56
N ASP A 111 -6.30 -1.63 -0.25
CA ASP A 111 -6.09 -0.32 -0.90
C ASP A 111 -4.72 0.29 -0.53
N LEU A 112 -3.64 -0.46 -0.77
CA LEU A 112 -2.29 0.02 -0.44
C LEU A 112 -1.75 0.95 -1.53
N PHE A 113 -1.48 2.20 -1.17
CA PHE A 113 -0.95 3.18 -2.10
C PHE A 113 0.51 2.89 -2.46
N ALA A 114 0.76 2.72 -3.76
CA ALA A 114 2.09 2.49 -4.32
C ALA A 114 2.83 3.83 -4.45
N ASN A 115 3.52 4.23 -3.39
CA ASN A 115 4.37 5.42 -3.33
C ASN A 115 5.85 5.08 -3.20
N VAL A 116 6.71 6.07 -3.41
CA VAL A 116 8.18 5.88 -3.40
C VAL A 116 8.69 5.32 -2.06
N PRO A 117 8.32 5.87 -0.88
CA PRO A 117 8.79 5.32 0.40
C PRO A 117 8.39 3.86 0.63
N ARG A 118 7.18 3.46 0.24
CA ARG A 118 6.74 2.06 0.38
C ARG A 118 7.42 1.16 -0.63
N ALA A 119 7.68 1.66 -1.86
CA ALA A 119 8.34 0.88 -2.92
C ALA A 119 9.82 0.56 -2.60
N GLU A 120 10.46 1.29 -1.69
CA GLU A 120 11.79 0.91 -1.16
C GLU A 120 11.74 -0.39 -0.34
N ALA A 121 10.62 -0.68 0.31
CA ALA A 121 10.47 -1.80 1.23
C ALA A 121 9.73 -3.01 0.64
N VAL A 122 8.83 -2.80 -0.32
CA VAL A 122 7.97 -3.85 -0.91
C VAL A 122 7.91 -3.72 -2.42
N ALA A 123 7.50 -4.79 -3.11
CA ALA A 123 7.21 -4.77 -4.55
C ALA A 123 5.68 -4.71 -4.75
N PHE A 124 5.22 -3.76 -5.56
CA PHE A 124 3.80 -3.58 -5.88
C PHE A 124 3.39 -4.32 -7.15
N THR A 125 2.12 -4.74 -7.20
CA THR A 125 1.50 -5.20 -8.45
C THR A 125 1.44 -4.09 -9.48
N SER A 126 1.56 -4.45 -10.76
CA SER A 126 1.57 -3.51 -11.90
C SER A 126 0.87 -4.15 -13.11
N PRO A 127 0.02 -3.41 -13.83
CA PRO A 127 -0.37 -2.01 -13.58
C PRO A 127 -1.14 -1.83 -12.26
N PRO A 128 -1.32 -0.60 -11.77
CA PRO A 128 -2.19 -0.33 -10.63
C PRO A 128 -3.61 -0.87 -10.87
N LEU A 129 -4.27 -1.32 -9.81
CA LEU A 129 -5.65 -1.80 -9.89
C LEU A 129 -6.61 -0.67 -10.21
N PHE A 130 -6.39 0.48 -9.60
CA PHE A 130 -7.14 1.72 -9.74
C PHE A 130 -6.39 2.87 -9.04
N TYR A 131 -7.01 4.04 -8.99
CA TYR A 131 -6.44 5.22 -8.34
C TYR A 131 -7.43 5.78 -7.32
N ILE A 132 -6.90 6.28 -6.20
CA ILE A 132 -7.65 7.00 -5.17
C ILE A 132 -6.99 8.37 -4.99
N GLY A 133 -7.80 9.43 -5.04
CA GLY A 133 -7.32 10.79 -4.76
C GLY A 133 -7.43 11.13 -3.29
N GLU A 134 -6.78 12.21 -2.88
CA GLU A 134 -6.99 12.84 -1.58
C GLU A 134 -8.19 13.80 -1.63
N SER A 135 -8.82 14.00 -0.48
CA SER A 135 -9.85 15.01 -0.28
C SER A 135 -9.65 15.73 1.06
N ALA A 136 -10.43 16.77 1.29
CA ALA A 136 -10.36 17.56 2.50
C ALA A 136 -11.72 17.72 3.15
N LEU A 137 -11.78 17.50 4.46
CA LEU A 137 -12.95 17.64 5.31
C LEU A 137 -12.87 18.93 6.11
N VAL A 138 -13.92 19.73 6.08
CA VAL A 138 -14.05 20.95 6.93
C VAL A 138 -15.37 20.91 7.68
N ASN A 139 -15.48 21.68 8.80
CA ASN A 139 -16.75 21.88 9.48
C ASN A 139 -17.70 22.68 8.58
N LYS A 140 -18.99 22.37 8.58
CA LYS A 140 -20.01 23.09 7.78
C LYS A 140 -20.13 24.58 8.11
N ASN A 141 -19.67 24.99 9.28
CA ASN A 141 -19.64 26.40 9.70
C ASN A 141 -18.26 27.05 9.50
N SER A 142 -17.34 26.34 8.81
CA SER A 142 -16.00 26.82 8.52
C SER A 142 -16.02 28.03 7.58
N PRO A 143 -15.14 29.02 7.77
CA PRO A 143 -14.94 30.10 6.79
C PRO A 143 -14.25 29.62 5.50
N TYR A 144 -13.88 28.33 5.41
CA TYR A 144 -13.12 27.74 4.30
C TYR A 144 -13.96 26.91 3.33
N LEU A 145 -15.30 27.03 3.35
CA LEU A 145 -16.20 26.25 2.48
C LEU A 145 -16.00 26.53 0.99
N ASP A 146 -15.53 27.73 0.65
CA ASP A 146 -15.32 28.15 -0.74
C ASP A 146 -13.89 27.89 -1.26
N VAL A 147 -13.04 27.26 -0.46
CA VAL A 147 -11.68 26.89 -0.87
C VAL A 147 -11.75 25.90 -2.03
N LYS A 148 -10.98 26.19 -3.09
CA LYS A 148 -10.89 25.36 -4.32
C LYS A 148 -9.52 24.78 -4.56
N ASP A 149 -8.51 25.34 -3.90
CA ASP A 149 -7.13 24.87 -3.96
C ASP A 149 -6.70 24.39 -2.58
N ILE A 150 -6.26 23.14 -2.47
CA ILE A 150 -5.80 22.55 -1.23
C ILE A 150 -4.63 23.31 -0.59
N PHE A 151 -3.79 23.97 -1.41
CA PHE A 151 -2.64 24.75 -0.94
C PHE A 151 -3.08 26.05 -0.20
N ASP A 152 -4.32 26.46 -0.33
CA ASP A 152 -4.88 27.56 0.48
C ASP A 152 -4.94 27.22 1.97
N PHE A 153 -4.83 25.96 2.35
CA PHE A 153 -4.72 25.55 3.75
C PHE A 153 -3.28 25.58 4.29
N ASP A 154 -2.24 25.77 3.47
CA ASP A 154 -0.86 25.90 3.97
C ASP A 154 -0.59 27.31 4.52
N ARG A 155 -1.22 27.66 5.64
CA ARG A 155 -1.08 28.97 6.33
C ARG A 155 -0.78 28.77 7.81
N PRO A 156 -0.01 29.68 8.46
CA PRO A 156 0.43 29.53 9.86
C PRO A 156 -0.71 29.48 10.90
N ASN A 157 -1.88 29.99 10.55
CA ASN A 157 -3.08 30.04 11.41
C ASN A 157 -4.01 28.85 11.18
N ILE A 158 -3.69 27.94 10.25
CA ILE A 158 -4.49 26.75 9.95
C ILE A 158 -3.91 25.54 10.70
N THR A 159 -4.80 24.75 11.27
CA THR A 159 -4.49 23.44 11.84
C THR A 159 -5.07 22.35 10.95
N VAL A 160 -4.19 21.50 10.42
CA VAL A 160 -4.52 20.37 9.56
C VAL A 160 -4.46 19.07 10.39
N ALA A 161 -5.52 18.30 10.42
CA ALA A 161 -5.54 16.97 11.04
C ALA A 161 -5.29 15.90 9.98
N VAL A 162 -4.44 14.93 10.30
CA VAL A 162 -4.12 13.78 9.44
C VAL A 162 -3.94 12.52 10.29
N ALA A 163 -4.21 11.35 9.70
CA ALA A 163 -3.86 10.08 10.31
C ALA A 163 -2.36 9.80 10.11
N THR A 164 -1.64 9.50 11.20
CA THR A 164 -0.18 9.27 11.20
C THR A 164 0.21 8.18 10.19
N GLY A 165 1.10 8.53 9.24
CA GLY A 165 1.64 7.60 8.25
C GLY A 165 0.69 7.23 7.10
N GLU A 166 -0.54 7.76 7.08
CA GLU A 166 -1.48 7.59 5.99
C GLU A 166 -1.21 8.57 4.84
N SER A 167 -1.95 8.43 3.75
CA SER A 167 -1.72 9.22 2.53
C SER A 167 -1.82 10.73 2.75
N GLY A 168 -2.80 11.18 3.52
CA GLY A 168 -2.96 12.59 3.87
C GLY A 168 -1.76 13.14 4.66
N ASP A 169 -1.17 12.36 5.59
CA ASP A 169 0.05 12.76 6.31
C ASP A 169 1.25 12.86 5.36
N ILE A 170 1.38 11.88 4.44
CA ILE A 170 2.44 11.90 3.43
C ILE A 170 2.29 13.13 2.54
N PHE A 171 1.07 13.39 2.02
CA PHE A 171 0.79 14.58 1.21
C PHE A 171 1.14 15.88 1.93
N VAL A 172 0.69 16.03 3.16
CA VAL A 172 0.95 17.25 3.97
C VAL A 172 2.44 17.41 4.25
N LYS A 173 3.14 16.33 4.59
CA LYS A 173 4.59 16.36 4.84
C LYS A 173 5.42 16.78 3.62
N GLU A 174 4.98 16.38 2.43
CA GLU A 174 5.69 16.69 1.18
C GLU A 174 5.36 18.09 0.63
N ASN A 175 4.16 18.59 0.92
CA ASN A 175 3.64 19.78 0.23
C ASN A 175 3.38 20.99 1.14
N PHE A 176 3.16 20.80 2.44
CA PHE A 176 2.85 21.88 3.37
C PHE A 176 4.07 22.27 4.20
N THR A 177 4.27 23.59 4.36
CA THR A 177 5.44 24.15 5.09
C THR A 177 5.07 25.12 6.19
N ARG A 178 3.83 25.64 6.21
CA ARG A 178 3.41 26.72 7.11
C ARG A 178 2.29 26.32 8.07
N ALA A 179 1.41 25.42 7.65
CA ALA A 179 0.28 24.97 8.46
C ALA A 179 0.74 24.20 9.70
N LYS A 180 -0.04 24.28 10.76
CA LYS A 180 0.15 23.39 11.93
C LYS A 180 -0.44 22.04 11.63
N VAL A 181 0.33 20.98 11.83
CA VAL A 181 -0.11 19.61 11.53
C VAL A 181 -0.35 18.86 12.83
N ASN A 182 -1.60 18.44 13.04
CA ASN A 182 -2.02 17.55 14.12
C ASN A 182 -2.09 16.11 13.60
N ARG A 183 -1.13 15.27 13.99
CA ARG A 183 -1.04 13.86 13.60
C ARG A 183 -1.75 13.00 14.64
N ILE A 184 -2.73 12.25 14.20
CA ILE A 184 -3.55 11.39 15.05
C ILE A 184 -3.19 9.93 14.74
N ASP A 185 -2.77 9.21 15.76
CA ASP A 185 -2.56 7.77 15.64
C ASP A 185 -3.92 7.08 15.51
N VAL A 186 -4.07 6.30 14.44
CA VAL A 186 -5.28 5.55 14.13
C VAL A 186 -5.00 4.06 14.20
N GLU A 187 -6.03 3.31 14.59
CA GLU A 187 -6.04 1.86 14.56
C GLU A 187 -6.79 1.38 13.30
N SER A 188 -6.49 0.17 12.84
CA SER A 188 -7.17 -0.43 11.68
C SER A 188 -8.70 -0.52 11.83
N SER A 189 -9.21 -0.45 13.06
CA SER A 189 -10.65 -0.48 13.35
C SER A 189 -11.31 0.91 13.31
N ASP A 190 -10.55 2.00 13.28
CA ASP A 190 -11.07 3.37 13.31
C ASP A 190 -10.12 4.33 12.56
N LEU A 191 -10.17 4.27 11.25
CA LEU A 191 -9.39 5.13 10.37
C LEU A 191 -9.89 6.58 10.33
N THR A 192 -11.02 6.89 11.01
CA THR A 192 -11.67 8.20 10.94
C THR A 192 -11.40 9.11 12.13
N ARG A 193 -10.62 8.66 13.13
CA ARG A 193 -10.36 9.44 14.37
C ARG A 193 -9.84 10.87 14.10
N PHE A 194 -9.01 11.04 13.06
CA PHE A 194 -8.51 12.38 12.70
C PHE A 194 -9.63 13.33 12.24
N ALA A 195 -10.72 12.82 11.65
CA ALA A 195 -11.85 13.62 11.20
C ALA A 195 -12.66 14.20 12.38
N VAL A 196 -12.60 13.58 13.56
CA VAL A 196 -13.22 14.09 14.80
C VAL A 196 -12.58 15.41 15.23
N GLU A 197 -11.33 15.68 14.88
CA GLU A 197 -10.68 16.96 15.17
C GLU A 197 -11.39 18.13 14.46
N VAL A 198 -11.87 17.89 13.23
CA VAL A 198 -12.62 18.89 12.46
C VAL A 198 -14.06 19.02 12.97
N SER A 199 -14.76 17.92 13.19
CA SER A 199 -16.15 17.97 13.69
C SER A 199 -16.24 18.61 15.06
N SER A 200 -15.22 18.46 15.91
CA SER A 200 -15.12 19.10 17.24
C SER A 200 -14.50 20.50 17.25
N GLY A 201 -14.05 21.02 16.10
CA GLY A 201 -13.44 22.35 15.97
C GLY A 201 -12.00 22.46 16.52
N ARG A 202 -11.29 21.33 16.72
CA ARG A 202 -9.88 21.31 17.13
C ARG A 202 -8.91 21.40 15.96
N ALA A 203 -9.39 21.14 14.74
CA ALA A 203 -8.67 21.38 13.49
C ALA A 203 -9.56 22.13 12.51
N ASP A 204 -8.95 22.91 11.63
CA ASP A 204 -9.65 23.69 10.59
C ASP A 204 -10.01 22.79 9.40
N VAL A 205 -9.15 21.84 9.07
CA VAL A 205 -9.28 20.92 7.95
C VAL A 205 -8.68 19.57 8.31
N ALA A 206 -9.25 18.50 7.77
CA ALA A 206 -8.63 17.17 7.79
C ALA A 206 -8.40 16.70 6.35
N ILE A 207 -7.23 16.07 6.09
CA ILE A 207 -6.84 15.58 4.77
C ILE A 207 -6.63 14.07 4.86
N ALA A 208 -7.30 13.35 3.97
CA ALA A 208 -7.18 11.90 3.82
C ALA A 208 -7.63 11.47 2.42
N ASP A 209 -7.53 10.17 2.15
CA ASP A 209 -8.09 9.62 0.93
C ASP A 209 -9.58 9.94 0.76
N SER A 210 -10.01 10.09 -0.49
CA SER A 210 -11.34 10.57 -0.82
C SER A 210 -12.46 9.62 -0.39
N ASN A 211 -12.19 8.32 -0.19
CA ASN A 211 -13.20 7.36 0.25
C ASN A 211 -13.47 7.51 1.74
N THR A 212 -12.40 7.59 2.55
CA THR A 212 -12.49 7.84 4.00
C THR A 212 -13.19 9.16 4.27
N VAL A 213 -12.81 10.24 3.57
CA VAL A 213 -13.47 11.56 3.70
C VAL A 213 -14.95 11.47 3.33
N ARG A 214 -15.29 10.88 2.20
CA ARG A 214 -16.67 10.71 1.73
C ARG A 214 -17.51 9.87 2.68
N LEU A 215 -16.96 8.74 3.15
CA LEU A 215 -17.64 7.88 4.10
C LEU A 215 -17.97 8.63 5.40
N TYR A 216 -16.99 9.31 5.97
CA TYR A 216 -17.19 10.10 7.19
C TYR A 216 -18.23 11.22 6.97
N ALA A 217 -18.12 12.00 5.91
CA ALA A 217 -19.04 13.08 5.60
C ALA A 217 -20.48 12.56 5.37
N SER A 218 -20.65 11.35 4.85
CA SER A 218 -21.98 10.75 4.66
C SER A 218 -22.70 10.43 5.98
N GLN A 219 -21.96 10.21 7.05
CA GLN A 219 -22.46 9.85 8.38
C GLN A 219 -22.49 11.03 9.34
N HIS A 220 -21.79 12.14 9.00
CA HIS A 220 -21.57 13.29 9.86
C HIS A 220 -22.00 14.61 9.15
N PRO A 221 -23.28 15.00 9.27
CA PRO A 221 -23.82 16.19 8.57
C PRO A 221 -23.25 17.54 9.04
N GLU A 222 -22.42 17.53 10.08
CA GLU A 222 -21.70 18.69 10.59
C GLU A 222 -20.40 19.01 9.82
N VAL A 223 -19.98 18.15 8.91
CA VAL A 223 -18.78 18.34 8.09
C VAL A 223 -19.09 18.30 6.59
N VAL A 224 -18.18 18.81 5.78
CA VAL A 224 -18.29 18.89 4.31
C VAL A 224 -17.02 18.37 3.67
N ASP A 225 -17.17 17.46 2.70
CA ASP A 225 -16.12 17.04 1.77
C ASP A 225 -15.97 18.12 0.69
N LEU A 226 -14.88 18.89 0.72
CA LEU A 226 -14.66 20.01 -0.19
C LEU A 226 -14.31 19.59 -1.61
N PHE A 227 -13.66 18.44 -1.77
CA PHE A 227 -13.15 17.98 -3.05
C PHE A 227 -13.84 16.71 -3.54
N LYS A 228 -15.10 16.48 -3.12
CA LYS A 228 -15.89 15.28 -3.44
C LYS A 228 -15.98 14.95 -4.94
N ASP A 229 -15.99 15.99 -5.77
CA ASP A 229 -16.14 15.88 -7.23
C ASP A 229 -14.81 16.06 -7.98
N ASN A 230 -13.75 16.46 -7.27
CA ASN A 230 -12.44 16.76 -7.86
C ASN A 230 -11.32 16.48 -6.87
N SER A 231 -11.13 15.22 -6.51
CA SER A 231 -10.03 14.78 -5.62
C SER A 231 -8.68 15.18 -6.19
N PHE A 232 -7.75 15.53 -5.30
CA PHE A 232 -6.38 15.91 -5.66
C PHE A 232 -5.40 14.76 -5.36
N ALA A 233 -4.13 14.88 -5.77
CA ALA A 233 -3.04 13.97 -5.45
C ALA A 233 -3.40 12.48 -5.63
N LEU A 234 -3.66 12.08 -6.89
CA LEU A 234 -4.04 10.69 -7.20
C LEU A 234 -2.94 9.70 -6.81
N ASN A 235 -3.30 8.73 -6.00
CA ASN A 235 -2.45 7.62 -5.55
C ASN A 235 -2.78 6.35 -6.33
N PRO A 236 -1.80 5.69 -6.97
CA PRO A 236 -2.00 4.37 -7.55
C PRO A 236 -2.16 3.33 -6.43
N VAL A 237 -3.16 2.47 -6.58
CA VAL A 237 -3.43 1.37 -5.66
C VAL A 237 -2.95 0.04 -6.24
N GLY A 238 -2.23 -0.72 -5.42
CA GLY A 238 -1.76 -2.05 -5.79
C GLY A 238 -1.61 -2.97 -4.58
N TRP A 239 -1.63 -4.27 -4.83
CA TRP A 239 -1.22 -5.22 -3.80
C TRP A 239 0.29 -5.22 -3.68
N ALA A 240 0.79 -5.60 -2.51
CA ALA A 240 2.22 -5.66 -2.25
C ALA A 240 2.68 -7.07 -1.90
N VAL A 241 3.89 -7.40 -2.34
CA VAL A 241 4.62 -8.61 -1.97
C VAL A 241 6.03 -8.24 -1.50
N ARG A 242 6.79 -9.18 -0.94
CA ARG A 242 8.18 -8.94 -0.56
C ARG A 242 9.03 -8.52 -1.75
N GLN A 243 9.99 -7.64 -1.49
CA GLN A 243 11.05 -7.34 -2.46
C GLN A 243 11.79 -8.63 -2.87
N GLY A 244 12.01 -8.77 -4.18
CA GLY A 244 12.73 -9.93 -4.75
C GLY A 244 11.89 -11.20 -4.91
N ASP A 245 10.63 -11.21 -4.52
CA ASP A 245 9.71 -12.34 -4.71
C ASP A 245 9.07 -12.32 -6.11
N THR A 246 9.93 -12.32 -7.12
CA THR A 246 9.57 -12.02 -8.52
C THR A 246 8.54 -12.99 -9.08
N LYS A 247 8.69 -14.30 -8.86
CA LYS A 247 7.74 -15.29 -9.41
C LYS A 247 6.34 -15.15 -8.81
N TRP A 248 6.25 -14.85 -7.53
CA TRP A 248 4.97 -14.60 -6.88
C TRP A 248 4.32 -13.32 -7.38
N LEU A 249 5.11 -12.25 -7.51
CA LEU A 249 4.65 -10.98 -8.08
C LEU A 249 4.13 -11.14 -9.52
N GLU A 250 4.88 -11.83 -10.39
CA GLU A 250 4.49 -12.10 -11.77
C GLU A 250 3.20 -12.94 -11.84
N PHE A 251 3.06 -13.93 -10.97
CA PHE A 251 1.84 -14.73 -10.88
C PHE A 251 0.63 -13.89 -10.49
N ILE A 252 0.76 -13.05 -9.44
CA ILE A 252 -0.33 -12.16 -8.99
C ILE A 252 -0.67 -11.14 -10.07
N ASN A 253 0.33 -10.50 -10.71
CA ASN A 253 0.10 -9.55 -11.80
C ASN A 253 -0.69 -10.19 -12.94
N THR A 254 -0.27 -11.36 -13.40
CA THR A 254 -0.96 -12.10 -14.47
C THR A 254 -2.39 -12.46 -14.05
N SER A 255 -2.59 -12.88 -12.81
CA SER A 255 -3.89 -13.26 -12.28
C SER A 255 -4.85 -12.06 -12.21
N LEU A 256 -4.38 -10.91 -11.69
CA LEU A 256 -5.17 -9.68 -11.61
C LEU A 256 -5.51 -9.15 -13.00
N GLN A 257 -4.56 -9.14 -13.92
CA GLN A 257 -4.79 -8.73 -15.30
C GLN A 257 -5.82 -9.63 -16.00
N PHE A 258 -5.77 -10.95 -15.76
CA PHE A 258 -6.78 -11.87 -16.27
C PHE A 258 -8.17 -11.54 -15.72
N LEU A 259 -8.31 -11.33 -14.41
CA LEU A 259 -9.60 -11.00 -13.79
C LEU A 259 -10.12 -9.65 -14.29
N ASP A 260 -9.27 -8.65 -14.47
CA ASP A 260 -9.66 -7.35 -15.01
C ASP A 260 -10.15 -7.47 -16.46
N THR A 261 -9.40 -8.16 -17.32
CA THR A 261 -9.76 -8.41 -18.73
C THR A 261 -11.11 -9.14 -18.85
N GLN A 262 -11.43 -10.02 -17.91
CA GLN A 262 -12.74 -10.70 -17.86
C GLN A 262 -13.85 -9.84 -17.23
N GLY A 263 -13.55 -8.63 -16.79
CA GLY A 263 -14.50 -7.73 -16.13
C GLY A 263 -14.90 -8.17 -14.71
N VAL A 264 -14.19 -9.13 -14.13
CA VAL A 264 -14.50 -9.67 -12.79
C VAL A 264 -14.21 -8.64 -11.71
N LEU A 265 -13.09 -7.91 -11.79
CA LEU A 265 -12.76 -6.87 -10.81
C LEU A 265 -13.84 -5.77 -10.78
N ARG A 266 -14.37 -5.37 -11.95
CA ARG A 266 -15.49 -4.41 -12.05
C ARG A 266 -16.80 -4.95 -11.46
N GLN A 267 -17.04 -6.25 -11.55
CA GLN A 267 -18.20 -6.87 -10.91
C GLN A 267 -18.07 -6.81 -9.39
N PHE A 268 -16.86 -7.02 -8.84
CA PHE A 268 -16.61 -6.88 -7.40
C PHE A 268 -16.77 -5.43 -6.92
N GLU A 269 -16.22 -4.46 -7.65
CA GLU A 269 -16.44 -3.04 -7.37
C GLU A 269 -17.94 -2.71 -7.29
N LYS A 270 -18.71 -3.12 -8.30
CA LYS A 270 -20.16 -2.92 -8.33
C LYS A 270 -20.87 -3.62 -7.16
N LYS A 271 -20.45 -4.85 -6.81
CA LYS A 271 -21.03 -5.62 -5.70
C LYS A 271 -20.89 -4.87 -4.36
N TYR A 272 -19.76 -4.18 -4.16
CA TYR A 272 -19.46 -3.45 -2.91
C TYR A 272 -19.74 -1.95 -3.00
N ASN A 273 -20.36 -1.48 -4.10
CA ASN A 273 -20.64 -0.07 -4.35
C ASN A 273 -19.38 0.81 -4.25
N ALA A 274 -18.26 0.28 -4.70
CA ALA A 274 -17.00 1.00 -4.76
C ALA A 274 -16.94 1.86 -6.04
N HIS A 275 -16.31 3.04 -5.94
CA HIS A 275 -16.20 4.01 -7.03
C HIS A 275 -14.73 4.39 -7.22
N TRP A 276 -14.00 3.54 -7.95
CA TRP A 276 -12.59 3.72 -8.20
C TRP A 276 -12.31 4.47 -9.51
N LEU A 277 -11.21 5.19 -9.55
CA LEU A 277 -10.73 5.84 -10.77
C LEU A 277 -9.81 4.87 -11.53
N HIS A 278 -10.16 4.55 -12.77
CA HIS A 278 -9.38 3.60 -13.59
C HIS A 278 -8.55 4.28 -14.67
N GLU A 279 -8.78 5.57 -14.91
CA GLU A 279 -8.03 6.38 -15.86
C GLU A 279 -7.51 7.62 -15.13
N VAL A 280 -6.22 7.86 -15.22
CA VAL A 280 -5.61 9.13 -14.85
C VAL A 280 -5.91 10.11 -15.98
N LYS A 281 -6.93 10.94 -15.84
CA LYS A 281 -7.01 12.15 -16.65
C LYS A 281 -5.78 12.97 -16.26
N GLN A 282 -4.89 13.25 -17.23
CA GLN A 282 -3.67 14.00 -16.97
C GLN A 282 -4.03 15.26 -16.18
N TYR A 283 -3.64 15.28 -14.92
CA TYR A 283 -3.61 16.52 -14.14
C TYR A 283 -2.55 17.39 -14.80
N GLN A 284 -2.97 18.38 -15.57
CA GLN A 284 -2.10 19.49 -15.89
C GLN A 284 -1.92 20.25 -14.57
N MET A 285 -0.76 20.10 -13.95
CA MET A 285 -0.31 21.08 -12.96
C MET A 285 -0.24 22.41 -13.71
N GLN A 286 -1.16 23.32 -13.36
CA GLN A 286 -1.12 24.70 -13.81
C GLN A 286 -0.17 25.50 -12.91
#